data_21be9a2355daca64699cca90e3268ad8
#
_entry.id   21be9a2355daca64699cca90e3268ad8
#
_cell.length_a   1.000
_cell.length_b   1.000
_cell.length_c   1.000
_cell.angle_alpha   90.00
_cell.angle_beta   90.00
_cell.angle_gamma   90.00
#
_symmetry.space_group_name_H-M   'P 1'
#
loop_
_entity.id
_entity.type
_entity.pdbx_description
1 polymer ?
#
loop_
_entity_poly.entity_id
_entity_poly.type
_entity_poly.pdbx_seq_one_letter_code
_entity_poly.pdbx_strand_id
1 'polypeptide(L)'
;MKKSVKFALLGLAAAGALLMAGCGDDKGAAKSAASGEAQQGQLMETIKKRGKIIVGTSSGYPPYVFVDSASADKKVIGLDIEMCQQLADKLGVKMEVQDMGFSALLSSVTAGKVDIAVGGVSPTPEREKVMAFSDKYLPTEQKLLVLKKNQHVYK
;
A
#
# COMPACT_ATOMS: atom_id res chain seq x y z
N MET A 1 -53.95 22.69 17.50
CA MET A 1 -54.78 22.19 16.38
C MET A 1 -53.91 21.15 15.68
N LYS A 2 -53.97 19.92 16.02
CA LYS A 2 -54.81 18.78 15.58
C LYS A 2 -54.92 18.67 14.05
N LYS A 3 -54.28 17.65 13.47
CA LYS A 3 -54.81 16.63 12.54
C LYS A 3 -53.61 15.80 12.07
N SER A 4 -53.35 14.58 12.54
CA SER A 4 -54.05 13.30 12.31
C SER A 4 -54.01 12.87 10.84
N VAL A 5 -53.25 11.81 10.55
CA VAL A 5 -53.59 10.41 10.26
C VAL A 5 -53.73 10.15 8.75
N LYS A 6 -53.09 9.12 8.19
CA LYS A 6 -53.54 7.72 8.05
C LYS A 6 -52.47 6.90 7.26
N PHE A 7 -51.98 5.89 7.82
CA PHE A 7 -52.06 4.48 7.53
C PHE A 7 -52.65 4.04 6.16
N ALA A 8 -51.89 3.34 5.37
CA ALA A 8 -52.39 2.25 4.54
C ALA A 8 -51.30 1.17 4.38
N LEU A 9 -51.51 0.08 5.07
CA LEU A 9 -50.98 -1.25 4.80
C LEU A 9 -51.69 -1.82 3.56
N LEU A 10 -51.02 -2.65 2.82
CA LEU A 10 -51.42 -3.88 2.10
C LEU A 10 -50.32 -4.08 1.02
N GLY A 11 -49.75 -5.18 0.80
CA GLY A 11 -49.96 -6.58 1.09
C GLY A 11 -49.07 -7.35 0.12
N LEU A 12 -48.38 -8.25 0.59
CA LEU A 12 -48.43 -9.70 0.41
C LEU A 12 -47.96 -10.30 -0.93
N ALA A 13 -47.07 -11.27 -0.74
CA ALA A 13 -46.92 -12.57 -1.38
C ALA A 13 -46.00 -12.59 -2.61
N ALA A 14 -45.01 -13.36 -2.60
CA ALA A 14 -44.73 -14.73 -2.45
C ALA A 14 -43.95 -15.32 -3.64
N ALA A 15 -43.17 -16.30 -3.30
CA ALA A 15 -42.65 -17.43 -4.04
C ALA A 15 -41.45 -17.14 -4.92
N GLY A 16 -40.28 -17.62 -4.67
CA GLY A 16 -39.88 -19.01 -4.46
C GLY A 16 -39.28 -19.57 -5.72
N ALA A 17 -37.98 -19.73 -5.74
CA ALA A 17 -37.33 -20.80 -6.50
C ALA A 17 -35.87 -20.96 -6.04
N LEU A 18 -35.66 -21.99 -5.24
CA LEU A 18 -34.37 -22.65 -5.12
C LEU A 18 -34.04 -23.29 -6.47
N LEU A 19 -32.86 -23.05 -6.98
CA LEU A 19 -32.15 -23.99 -7.81
C LEU A 19 -30.71 -24.07 -7.36
N MET A 20 -30.45 -25.16 -6.68
CA MET A 20 -29.13 -25.77 -6.50
C MET A 20 -28.56 -26.11 -7.88
N ALA A 21 -27.31 -25.96 -8.04
CA ALA A 21 -26.33 -26.90 -8.56
C ALA A 21 -25.27 -26.22 -9.39
N GLY A 22 -24.05 -26.52 -9.09
CA GLY A 22 -22.92 -26.28 -9.98
C GLY A 22 -21.59 -26.12 -9.21
N CYS A 23 -21.09 -27.21 -8.64
CA CYS A 23 -19.65 -27.36 -8.47
C CYS A 23 -18.99 -27.31 -9.84
N GLY A 24 -17.97 -26.49 -9.99
CA GLY A 24 -17.12 -26.41 -11.17
C GLY A 24 -15.85 -25.69 -10.81
N ASP A 25 -14.81 -26.45 -10.75
CA ASP A 25 -13.44 -26.09 -10.46
C ASP A 25 -12.84 -25.00 -11.36
N ASP A 26 -11.75 -24.43 -10.86
CA ASP A 26 -10.72 -23.65 -11.57
C ASP A 26 -11.12 -22.31 -12.21
N LYS A 27 -11.15 -21.26 -11.40
CA LYS A 27 -10.82 -19.88 -11.84
C LYS A 27 -10.44 -18.96 -10.67
N GLY A 28 -9.52 -19.41 -9.81
CA GLY A 28 -9.03 -18.57 -8.68
C GLY A 28 -7.99 -17.52 -9.06
N ALA A 29 -7.31 -17.65 -10.19
CA ALA A 29 -6.20 -16.77 -10.55
C ALA A 29 -6.61 -15.50 -11.33
N ALA A 30 -7.70 -15.54 -12.10
CA ALA A 30 -8.11 -14.42 -12.95
C ALA A 30 -8.84 -13.29 -12.18
N LYS A 31 -9.43 -13.60 -11.03
CA LYS A 31 -10.21 -12.62 -10.25
C LYS A 31 -9.34 -11.71 -9.36
N SER A 32 -8.12 -12.17 -9.01
CA SER A 32 -7.18 -11.37 -8.21
C SER A 32 -6.47 -10.30 -9.05
N ALA A 33 -6.18 -10.55 -10.32
CA ALA A 33 -5.55 -9.58 -11.21
C ALA A 33 -6.50 -8.43 -11.59
N ALA A 34 -7.75 -8.74 -11.93
CA ALA A 34 -8.73 -7.73 -12.33
C ALA A 34 -9.13 -6.78 -11.19
N SER A 35 -9.12 -7.24 -9.93
CA SER A 35 -9.37 -6.37 -8.77
C SER A 35 -8.18 -5.46 -8.47
N GLY A 36 -6.95 -5.91 -8.74
CA GLY A 36 -5.74 -5.11 -8.56
C GLY A 36 -5.64 -3.94 -9.55
N GLU A 37 -5.96 -4.17 -10.82
CA GLU A 37 -5.93 -3.12 -11.86
C GLU A 37 -7.00 -2.03 -11.62
N ALA A 38 -8.20 -2.41 -11.20
CA ALA A 38 -9.26 -1.46 -10.87
C ALA A 38 -8.89 -0.59 -9.65
N GLN A 39 -8.28 -1.16 -8.62
CA GLN A 39 -7.82 -0.42 -7.45
C GLN A 39 -6.63 0.50 -7.76
N GLN A 40 -5.70 0.06 -8.62
CA GLN A 40 -4.59 0.90 -9.08
C GLN A 40 -5.08 2.09 -9.89
N GLY A 41 -6.06 1.90 -10.77
CA GLY A 41 -6.68 2.99 -11.51
C GLY A 41 -7.32 4.04 -10.59
N GLN A 42 -8.06 3.62 -9.58
CA GLN A 42 -8.68 4.50 -8.60
C GLN A 42 -7.66 5.27 -7.74
N LEU A 43 -6.55 4.62 -7.34
CA LEU A 43 -5.49 5.28 -6.58
C LEU A 43 -4.83 6.38 -7.42
N MET A 44 -4.54 6.10 -8.69
CA MET A 44 -3.93 7.06 -9.60
C MET A 44 -4.83 8.29 -9.83
N GLU A 45 -6.13 8.08 -10.02
CA GLU A 45 -7.11 9.18 -10.13
C GLU A 45 -7.18 10.01 -8.85
N THR A 46 -7.15 9.35 -7.70
CA THR A 46 -7.15 10.02 -6.39
C THR A 46 -5.91 10.89 -6.20
N ILE A 47 -4.72 10.38 -6.54
CA ILE A 47 -3.46 11.12 -6.48
C ILE A 47 -3.53 12.36 -7.37
N LYS A 48 -3.96 12.20 -8.64
CA LYS A 48 -4.08 13.31 -9.60
C LYS A 48 -5.10 14.35 -9.15
N LYS A 49 -6.28 13.93 -8.69
CA LYS A 49 -7.33 14.83 -8.19
C LYS A 49 -6.88 15.60 -6.95
N ARG A 50 -6.13 14.96 -6.06
CA ARG A 50 -5.57 15.59 -4.85
C ARG A 50 -4.38 16.51 -5.17
N GLY A 51 -3.73 16.34 -6.33
CA GLY A 51 -2.55 17.10 -6.76
C GLY A 51 -1.28 16.78 -5.98
N LYS A 52 -1.26 15.69 -5.24
CA LYS A 52 -0.09 15.22 -4.49
C LYS A 52 -0.08 13.71 -4.31
N ILE A 53 1.14 13.14 -4.27
CA ILE A 53 1.41 11.76 -3.85
C ILE A 53 2.00 11.76 -2.45
N ILE A 54 1.47 10.89 -1.57
CA ILE A 54 1.93 10.74 -0.20
C ILE A 54 2.84 9.52 -0.13
N VAL A 55 4.12 9.78 0.15
CA VAL A 55 5.18 8.77 0.24
C VAL A 55 5.46 8.49 1.71
N GLY A 56 5.13 7.29 2.16
CA GLY A 56 5.52 6.82 3.49
C GLY A 56 6.93 6.23 3.45
N THR A 57 7.71 6.46 4.50
CA THR A 57 9.04 5.88 4.66
C THR A 57 9.39 5.63 6.12
N SER A 58 10.47 4.88 6.32
CA SER A 58 11.10 4.69 7.63
C SER A 58 12.58 5.04 7.49
N SER A 59 12.95 6.25 7.88
CA SER A 59 14.33 6.75 7.78
C SER A 59 15.29 5.98 8.69
N GLY A 60 16.57 5.96 8.30
CA GLY A 60 17.61 5.21 9.03
C GLY A 60 18.24 4.08 8.22
N TYR A 61 18.00 4.06 6.89
CA TYR A 61 18.56 3.07 5.96
C TYR A 61 19.39 3.74 4.84
N PRO A 62 20.53 4.39 5.18
CA PRO A 62 21.39 5.02 4.17
C PRO A 62 22.03 3.97 3.25
N PRO A 63 22.28 4.28 1.98
CA PRO A 63 22.01 5.55 1.28
C PRO A 63 20.60 5.63 0.67
N TYR A 64 19.71 4.72 0.98
CA TYR A 64 18.39 4.61 0.36
C TYR A 64 17.40 5.65 0.92
N VAL A 65 17.31 5.72 2.25
CA VAL A 65 16.49 6.70 2.95
C VAL A 65 17.09 7.03 4.33
N PHE A 66 17.33 8.30 4.60
CA PHE A 66 17.89 8.76 5.85
C PHE A 66 17.61 10.24 6.09
N VAL A 67 17.77 10.68 7.32
CA VAL A 67 17.65 12.10 7.67
C VAL A 67 18.97 12.81 7.39
N ASP A 68 18.92 13.89 6.63
CA ASP A 68 20.07 14.78 6.45
C ASP A 68 20.35 15.55 7.76
N SER A 69 21.35 15.09 8.49
CA SER A 69 21.75 15.73 9.74
C SER A 69 22.46 17.08 9.56
N ALA A 70 22.94 17.37 8.35
CA ALA A 70 23.61 18.63 8.02
C ALA A 70 22.62 19.74 7.65
N SER A 71 21.39 19.38 7.24
CA SER A 71 20.35 20.37 6.95
C SER A 71 19.65 20.84 8.23
N ALA A 72 19.36 22.14 8.32
CA ALA A 72 18.62 22.72 9.43
C ALA A 72 17.21 22.10 9.57
N ASP A 73 16.59 21.75 8.46
CA ASP A 73 15.23 21.22 8.37
C ASP A 73 15.17 19.70 8.61
N LYS A 74 16.30 19.03 8.81
CA LYS A 74 16.40 17.56 8.99
C LYS A 74 15.57 16.79 7.95
N LYS A 75 15.73 17.16 6.68
CA LYS A 75 14.99 16.55 5.59
C LYS A 75 15.30 15.07 5.45
N VAL A 76 14.29 14.30 5.11
CA VAL A 76 14.47 12.92 4.68
C VAL A 76 14.94 12.93 3.23
N ILE A 77 16.07 12.30 2.98
CA ILE A 77 16.73 12.25 1.67
C ILE A 77 17.19 10.82 1.36
N GLY A 78 17.68 10.59 0.16
CA GLY A 78 18.25 9.34 -0.30
C GLY A 78 17.67 8.89 -1.64
N LEU A 79 18.23 7.78 -2.15
CA LEU A 79 17.87 7.25 -3.46
C LEU A 79 16.36 7.02 -3.64
N ASP A 80 15.72 6.44 -2.62
CA ASP A 80 14.29 6.13 -2.66
C ASP A 80 13.45 7.41 -2.71
N ILE A 81 13.88 8.47 -2.01
CA ILE A 81 13.19 9.76 -2.02
C ILE A 81 13.33 10.46 -3.37
N GLU A 82 14.53 10.44 -3.96
CA GLU A 82 14.75 10.99 -5.29
C GLU A 82 13.96 10.26 -6.37
N MET A 83 13.90 8.94 -6.29
CA MET A 83 13.08 8.12 -7.19
C MET A 83 11.59 8.49 -7.07
N CYS A 84 11.08 8.67 -5.85
CA CYS A 84 9.71 9.10 -5.61
C CYS A 84 9.44 10.53 -6.10
N GLN A 85 10.42 11.43 -5.99
CA GLN A 85 10.31 12.78 -6.55
C GLN A 85 10.18 12.74 -8.07
N GLN A 86 11.02 11.94 -8.76
CA GLN A 86 10.91 11.76 -10.21
C GLN A 86 9.55 11.17 -10.63
N LEU A 87 9.01 10.25 -9.81
CA LEU A 87 7.66 9.72 -10.03
C LEU A 87 6.60 10.81 -9.91
N ALA A 88 6.66 11.62 -8.86
CA ALA A 88 5.74 12.74 -8.65
C ALA A 88 5.80 13.75 -9.81
N ASP A 89 7.00 14.09 -10.28
CA ASP A 89 7.23 14.99 -11.39
C ASP A 89 6.62 14.44 -12.69
N LYS A 90 6.80 13.16 -12.98
CA LYS A 90 6.18 12.49 -14.14
C LYS A 90 4.65 12.45 -14.06
N LEU A 91 4.10 12.38 -12.88
CA LEU A 91 2.65 12.41 -12.64
C LEU A 91 2.09 13.85 -12.66
N GLY A 92 2.95 14.87 -12.64
CA GLY A 92 2.55 16.26 -12.55
C GLY A 92 1.92 16.64 -11.20
N VAL A 93 2.35 15.99 -10.10
CA VAL A 93 1.82 16.21 -8.75
C VAL A 93 2.95 16.56 -7.77
N LYS A 94 2.60 17.13 -6.62
CA LYS A 94 3.57 17.36 -5.53
C LYS A 94 3.86 16.08 -4.77
N MET A 95 5.07 15.95 -4.24
CA MET A 95 5.43 14.89 -3.30
C MET A 95 5.28 15.37 -1.85
N GLU A 96 4.68 14.55 -1.01
CA GLU A 96 4.65 14.73 0.45
C GLU A 96 5.28 13.48 1.09
N VAL A 97 6.33 13.67 1.88
CA VAL A 97 7.02 12.57 2.57
C VAL A 97 6.55 12.49 4.01
N GLN A 98 6.19 11.29 4.45
CA GLN A 98 5.82 10.99 5.83
C GLN A 98 6.80 9.95 6.40
N ASP A 99 7.68 10.38 7.30
CA ASP A 99 8.61 9.51 8.00
C ASP A 99 7.99 8.95 9.27
N MET A 100 8.10 7.64 9.45
CA MET A 100 7.50 6.95 10.59
C MET A 100 8.22 5.63 10.89
N GLY A 101 7.96 5.01 12.03
CA GLY A 101 8.50 3.70 12.34
C GLY A 101 8.02 2.62 11.35
N PHE A 102 8.86 1.61 11.08
CA PHE A 102 8.63 0.60 10.05
C PHE A 102 7.28 -0.13 10.18
N SER A 103 6.87 -0.50 11.39
CA SER A 103 5.57 -1.16 11.62
C SER A 103 4.39 -0.23 11.30
N ALA A 104 4.53 1.06 11.63
CA ALA A 104 3.53 2.08 11.31
C ALA A 104 3.44 2.31 9.79
N LEU A 105 4.59 2.27 9.09
CA LEU A 105 4.65 2.39 7.64
C LEU A 105 3.84 1.29 6.95
N LEU A 106 4.05 0.04 7.32
CA LEU A 106 3.30 -1.09 6.75
C LEU A 106 1.79 -0.96 7.02
N SER A 107 1.42 -0.57 8.23
CA SER A 107 0.02 -0.34 8.58
C SER A 107 -0.59 0.85 7.84
N SER A 108 0.19 1.89 7.58
CA SER A 108 -0.28 3.11 6.88
C SER A 108 -0.56 2.85 5.41
N VAL A 109 0.25 2.03 4.74
CA VAL A 109 0.02 1.66 3.33
C VAL A 109 -1.22 0.79 3.19
N THR A 110 -1.39 -0.20 4.06
CA THR A 110 -2.58 -1.08 4.03
C THR A 110 -3.87 -0.32 4.38
N ALA A 111 -3.77 0.71 5.21
CA ALA A 111 -4.90 1.57 5.56
C ALA A 111 -5.15 2.72 4.56
N GLY A 112 -4.35 2.83 3.49
CA GLY A 112 -4.48 3.91 2.49
C GLY A 112 -4.15 5.31 3.02
N LYS A 113 -3.40 5.42 4.12
CA LYS A 113 -2.94 6.70 4.68
C LYS A 113 -1.77 7.28 3.90
N VAL A 114 -0.95 6.42 3.32
CA VAL A 114 0.09 6.75 2.35
C VAL A 114 -0.21 6.02 1.05
N ASP A 115 0.18 6.60 -0.07
CA ASP A 115 -0.07 6.04 -1.40
C ASP A 115 0.97 4.97 -1.76
N ILE A 116 2.21 5.21 -1.39
CA ILE A 116 3.33 4.29 -1.58
C ILE A 116 4.21 4.26 -0.33
N ALA A 117 4.88 3.13 -0.12
CA ALA A 117 5.87 2.94 0.92
C ALA A 117 7.23 2.62 0.29
N VAL A 118 8.28 3.31 0.74
CA VAL A 118 9.67 3.09 0.32
C VAL A 118 10.59 3.00 1.54
N GLY A 119 11.78 2.45 1.37
CA GLY A 119 12.75 2.29 2.46
C GLY A 119 13.04 0.82 2.78
N GLY A 120 13.39 0.03 1.78
CA GLY A 120 13.81 -1.36 1.96
C GLY A 120 12.66 -2.32 2.31
N VAL A 121 11.44 -2.02 1.89
CA VAL A 121 10.29 -2.90 2.08
C VAL A 121 10.35 -4.06 1.10
N SER A 122 10.87 -5.20 1.53
CA SER A 122 10.94 -6.41 0.71
C SER A 122 9.60 -7.13 0.64
N PRO A 123 9.24 -7.71 -0.53
CA PRO A 123 8.08 -8.56 -0.65
C PRO A 123 8.24 -9.83 0.18
N THR A 124 7.21 -10.21 0.89
CA THR A 124 7.06 -11.52 1.54
C THR A 124 5.66 -12.05 1.23
N PRO A 125 5.44 -13.38 1.28
CA PRO A 125 4.13 -13.96 1.00
C PRO A 125 3.00 -13.37 1.87
N GLU A 126 3.31 -12.97 3.11
CA GLU A 126 2.35 -12.35 4.01
C GLU A 126 2.00 -10.94 3.59
N ARG A 127 3.00 -10.15 3.15
CA ARG A 127 2.79 -8.77 2.70
C ARG A 127 2.09 -8.72 1.36
N GLU A 128 2.43 -9.61 0.44
CA GLU A 128 1.80 -9.69 -0.88
C GLU A 128 0.29 -9.99 -0.83
N LYS A 129 -0.19 -10.56 0.28
CA LYS A 129 -1.64 -10.76 0.51
C LYS A 129 -2.41 -9.46 0.76
N VAL A 130 -1.73 -8.41 1.22
CA VAL A 130 -2.39 -7.18 1.71
C VAL A 130 -1.86 -5.91 1.07
N MET A 131 -0.79 -5.97 0.28
CA MET A 131 -0.23 -4.84 -0.46
C MET A 131 0.41 -5.30 -1.77
N ALA A 132 0.39 -4.44 -2.77
CA ALA A 132 1.08 -4.67 -4.04
C ALA A 132 2.53 -4.16 -3.96
N PHE A 133 3.41 -4.77 -4.73
CA PHE A 133 4.80 -4.38 -4.87
C PHE A 133 5.10 -4.00 -6.32
N SER A 134 6.04 -3.08 -6.50
CA SER A 134 6.64 -2.81 -7.81
C SER A 134 7.62 -3.91 -8.19
N ASP A 135 8.12 -3.85 -9.42
CA ASP A 135 9.31 -4.59 -9.79
C ASP A 135 10.49 -4.21 -8.90
N LYS A 136 11.42 -5.14 -8.73
CA LYS A 136 12.63 -4.90 -7.96
C LYS A 136 13.53 -3.92 -8.72
N TYR A 137 13.78 -2.77 -8.13
CA TYR A 137 14.62 -1.73 -8.72
C TYR A 137 16.09 -1.78 -8.27
N LEU A 138 16.39 -2.57 -7.20
CA LEU A 138 17.75 -2.79 -6.70
C LEU A 138 17.93 -4.24 -6.25
N PRO A 139 19.02 -4.89 -6.67
CA PRO A 139 19.44 -6.15 -6.07
C PRO A 139 20.02 -5.87 -4.68
N THR A 140 19.51 -6.54 -3.67
CA THR A 140 20.05 -6.46 -2.30
C THR A 140 20.27 -7.84 -1.73
N GLU A 141 21.29 -7.96 -0.90
CA GLU A 141 21.57 -9.19 -0.15
C GLU A 141 21.49 -8.89 1.35
N GLN A 142 20.79 -9.73 2.07
CA GLN A 142 20.82 -9.68 3.54
C GLN A 142 21.94 -10.57 4.05
N LYS A 143 22.79 -9.99 4.90
CA LYS A 143 23.92 -10.71 5.52
C LYS A 143 23.92 -10.47 7.03
N LEU A 144 24.37 -11.46 7.75
CA LEU A 144 24.59 -11.32 9.19
C LEU A 144 25.98 -10.77 9.45
N LEU A 145 26.05 -9.66 10.19
CA LEU A 145 27.30 -9.16 10.72
C LEU A 145 27.58 -9.86 12.06
N VAL A 146 28.64 -10.65 12.09
CA VAL A 146 29.05 -11.42 13.27
C VAL A 146 30.52 -11.17 13.61
N LEU A 147 30.90 -11.36 14.85
CA LEU A 147 32.29 -11.37 15.23
C LEU A 147 33.04 -12.50 14.48
N LYS A 148 34.23 -12.23 13.99
CA LYS A 148 35.05 -13.20 13.24
C LYS A 148 35.16 -14.55 13.96
N LYS A 149 35.31 -14.56 15.28
CA LYS A 149 35.37 -15.78 16.09
C LYS A 149 34.08 -16.62 16.06
N ASN A 150 32.93 -16.04 15.69
CA ASN A 150 31.62 -16.70 15.66
C ASN A 150 31.13 -17.04 14.26
N GLN A 151 31.94 -16.77 13.21
CA GLN A 151 31.50 -16.95 11.82
C GLN A 151 31.11 -18.39 11.47
N HIS A 152 31.62 -19.38 12.20
CA HIS A 152 31.33 -20.80 11.99
C HIS A 152 30.00 -21.26 12.63
N VAL A 153 29.42 -20.45 13.53
CA VAL A 153 28.17 -20.75 14.23
C VAL A 153 26.94 -20.46 13.34
N TYR A 154 27.11 -19.56 12.36
CA TYR A 154 26.03 -19.06 11.52
C TYR A 154 26.24 -19.40 10.04
N LYS A 155 26.55 -20.67 9.76
CA LYS A 155 26.67 -21.19 8.39
C LYS A 155 25.33 -21.67 7.86
#